data_98409ff35b934c377ceea5b32b0b893a
#
_entry.id   98409ff35b934c377ceea5b32b0b893a
#
_cell.length_a   1.000
_cell.length_b   1.000
_cell.length_c   1.000
_cell.angle_alpha   90.00
_cell.angle_beta   90.00
_cell.angle_gamma   90.00
#
_symmetry.space_group_name_H-M   'P 1'
#
loop_
_entity.id
_entity.type
_entity.pdbx_description
1 polymer ?
#
loop_
_entity_poly.entity_id
_entity_poly.type
_entity_poly.pdbx_seq_one_letter_code
_entity_poly.pdbx_strand_id
1 'polypeptide(L)'
;MARRYPNAKIVFAGGHGWLFGKRLNATEFVTDYMEAVGIAPERIMTEGKSRTTWQNARYVREMLDAEEETCPCGYLLVTSAWHMPRSVGVFRQAGFEGGERRLFPVPVDYRTRGVPDAWSPYAWLHEGLEQTDLAFKEWVGLLAYWLSGRTDALWPGAREARQRAERAVKK
;
A
#
# COMPACT_ATOMS: atom_id res chain seq x y z
N MET A 1 12.15 7.71 -3.23
CA MET A 1 11.30 7.38 -4.41
C MET A 1 11.04 8.59 -5.27
N ALA A 2 10.39 9.65 -4.80
CA ALA A 2 10.03 10.83 -5.59
C ALA A 2 11.18 11.48 -6.38
N ARG A 3 12.38 11.54 -5.79
CA ARG A 3 13.61 12.03 -6.48
C ARG A 3 14.14 11.06 -7.53
N ARG A 4 13.92 9.76 -7.36
CA ARG A 4 14.38 8.73 -8.32
C ARG A 4 13.50 8.67 -9.57
N TYR A 5 12.26 9.09 -9.46
CA TYR A 5 11.27 9.13 -10.54
C TYR A 5 10.72 10.56 -10.66
N PRO A 6 11.47 11.49 -11.27
CA PRO A 6 11.10 12.92 -11.27
C PRO A 6 9.82 13.20 -12.06
N ASN A 7 9.49 12.38 -13.01
CA ASN A 7 8.29 12.53 -13.85
C ASN A 7 7.07 11.76 -13.33
N ALA A 8 7.22 10.98 -12.23
CA ALA A 8 6.09 10.24 -11.68
C ALA A 8 5.17 11.15 -10.88
N LYS A 9 3.87 11.01 -11.05
CA LYS A 9 2.88 11.58 -10.13
C LYS A 9 2.88 10.81 -8.81
N ILE A 10 2.54 11.48 -7.75
CA ILE A 10 2.46 10.94 -6.40
C ILE A 10 1.02 11.06 -5.94
N VAL A 11 0.38 9.91 -5.73
CA VAL A 11 -0.98 9.87 -5.24
C VAL A 11 -0.96 9.47 -3.77
N PHE A 12 -1.44 10.34 -2.90
CA PHE A 12 -1.69 10.01 -1.51
C PHE A 12 -3.15 9.61 -1.34
N ALA A 13 -3.39 8.38 -0.87
CA ALA A 13 -4.72 7.86 -0.62
C ALA A 13 -4.94 7.60 0.87
N GLY A 14 -6.02 8.13 1.39
CA GLY A 14 -6.43 7.98 2.79
C GLY A 14 -6.63 9.31 3.51
N GLY A 15 -7.87 9.60 3.91
CA GLY A 15 -8.24 10.92 4.43
C GLY A 15 -8.55 10.99 5.92
N HIS A 16 -8.68 9.89 6.62
CA HIS A 16 -9.18 9.89 8.00
C HIS A 16 -8.22 9.17 8.93
N GLY A 17 -7.17 9.87 9.36
CA GLY A 17 -6.39 9.50 10.53
C GLY A 17 -7.04 10.06 11.80
N TRP A 18 -7.32 9.21 12.80
CA TRP A 18 -7.64 9.68 14.15
C TRP A 18 -6.31 9.93 14.87
N LEU A 19 -5.95 11.20 15.05
CA LEU A 19 -4.89 11.58 15.97
C LEU A 19 -5.50 12.46 17.07
N PHE A 20 -5.47 12.00 18.31
CA PHE A 20 -5.90 12.75 19.50
C PHE A 20 -7.33 13.35 19.43
N GLY A 21 -8.30 12.63 18.88
CA GLY A 21 -9.71 13.07 18.87
C GLY A 21 -10.04 14.23 17.92
N LYS A 22 -9.06 14.76 17.17
CA LYS A 22 -9.29 15.72 16.10
C LYS A 22 -9.22 15.04 14.74
N ARG A 23 -10.18 15.32 13.87
CA ARG A 23 -10.08 15.04 12.43
C ARG A 23 -9.00 15.96 11.87
N LEU A 24 -7.80 15.46 11.72
CA LEU A 24 -6.79 16.14 10.91
C LEU A 24 -7.08 15.82 9.45
N ASN A 25 -7.10 16.84 8.63
CA ASN A 25 -7.14 16.68 7.19
C ASN A 25 -5.76 16.19 6.73
N ALA A 26 -5.58 14.88 6.77
CA ALA A 26 -4.28 14.25 6.46
C ALA A 26 -3.80 14.62 5.04
N THR A 27 -4.72 14.91 4.13
CA THR A 27 -4.41 15.29 2.75
C THR A 27 -3.75 16.66 2.66
N GLU A 28 -4.25 17.67 3.38
CA GLU A 28 -3.64 19.01 3.41
C GLU A 28 -2.22 18.93 4.01
N PHE A 29 -2.09 18.30 5.17
CA PHE A 29 -0.78 18.15 5.81
C PHE A 29 0.25 17.44 4.93
N VAL A 30 -0.17 16.38 4.23
CA VAL A 30 0.73 15.63 3.33
C VAL A 30 1.11 16.46 2.12
N THR A 31 0.20 17.27 1.56
CA THR A 31 0.51 18.17 0.45
C THR A 31 1.56 19.18 0.86
N ASP A 32 1.33 19.92 1.95
CA ASP A 32 2.26 20.92 2.48
C ASP A 32 3.64 20.30 2.78
N TYR A 33 3.67 19.10 3.36
CA TYR A 33 4.91 18.41 3.64
C TYR A 33 5.65 18.02 2.35
N MET A 34 4.96 17.49 1.35
CA MET A 34 5.57 17.10 0.08
C MET A 34 6.15 18.30 -0.66
N GLU A 35 5.46 19.44 -0.66
CA GLU A 35 5.94 20.69 -1.23
C GLU A 35 7.17 21.22 -0.47
N ALA A 36 7.13 21.18 0.87
CA ALA A 36 8.27 21.60 1.71
C ALA A 36 9.53 20.77 1.49
N VAL A 37 9.41 19.50 1.10
CA VAL A 37 10.55 18.65 0.72
C VAL A 37 10.93 18.74 -0.77
N GLY A 38 10.34 19.68 -1.51
CA GLY A 38 10.69 20.03 -2.88
C GLY A 38 10.02 19.19 -3.96
N ILE A 39 8.85 18.64 -3.71
CA ILE A 39 8.04 17.98 -4.73
C ILE A 39 7.13 19.04 -5.36
N ALA A 40 7.16 19.13 -6.68
CA ALA A 40 6.35 20.08 -7.43
C ALA A 40 4.85 19.80 -7.24
N PRO A 41 4.01 20.83 -6.96
CA PRO A 41 2.60 20.66 -6.65
C PRO A 41 1.81 19.90 -7.72
N GLU A 42 2.12 20.11 -8.98
CA GLU A 42 1.48 19.46 -10.13
C GLU A 42 1.70 17.94 -10.18
N ARG A 43 2.63 17.43 -9.38
CA ARG A 43 2.90 16.00 -9.23
C ARG A 43 2.13 15.38 -8.07
N ILE A 44 1.49 16.18 -7.23
CA ILE A 44 0.86 15.72 -5.99
C ILE A 44 -0.65 15.62 -6.23
N MET A 45 -1.19 14.44 -6.02
CA MET A 45 -2.62 14.16 -6.04
C MET A 45 -3.04 13.57 -4.71
N THR A 46 -4.20 13.97 -4.20
CA THR A 46 -4.69 13.49 -2.91
C THR A 46 -6.11 12.94 -3.01
N GLU A 47 -6.34 11.77 -2.44
CA GLU A 47 -7.63 11.15 -2.26
C GLU A 47 -7.94 11.10 -0.76
N GLY A 48 -8.91 11.88 -0.31
CA GLY A 48 -9.23 12.06 1.11
C GLY A 48 -10.62 11.55 1.54
N LYS A 49 -11.39 10.94 0.64
CA LYS A 49 -12.77 10.49 0.92
C LYS A 49 -12.84 9.04 1.41
N SER A 50 -11.82 8.27 1.13
CA SER A 50 -11.77 6.84 1.44
C SER A 50 -11.67 6.58 2.95
N ARG A 51 -12.31 5.49 3.39
CA ARG A 51 -12.31 5.00 4.78
C ARG A 51 -11.78 3.57 4.90
N THR A 52 -11.58 2.89 3.79
CA THR A 52 -11.13 1.50 3.73
C THR A 52 -10.09 1.33 2.62
N THR A 53 -9.24 0.32 2.72
CA THR A 53 -8.25 0.00 1.68
C THR A 53 -8.89 -0.23 0.31
N TRP A 54 -10.09 -0.81 0.28
CA TRP A 54 -10.87 -1.00 -0.95
C TRP A 54 -11.29 0.33 -1.57
N GLN A 55 -11.78 1.26 -0.74
CA GLN A 55 -12.13 2.61 -1.20
C GLN A 55 -10.91 3.38 -1.67
N ASN A 56 -9.76 3.29 -0.97
CA ASN A 56 -8.50 3.87 -1.44
C ASN A 56 -8.19 3.44 -2.86
N ALA A 57 -8.18 2.13 -3.12
CA ALA A 57 -7.86 1.61 -4.44
C ALA A 57 -8.88 2.05 -5.50
N ARG A 58 -10.18 1.96 -5.20
CA ARG A 58 -11.23 2.36 -6.15
C ARG A 58 -11.18 3.85 -6.48
N TYR A 59 -11.13 4.71 -5.47
CA TYR A 59 -11.19 6.16 -5.70
C TYR A 59 -9.94 6.69 -6.37
N VAL A 60 -8.76 6.13 -6.03
CA VAL A 60 -7.54 6.44 -6.79
C VAL A 60 -7.66 5.96 -8.23
N ARG A 61 -8.25 4.79 -8.47
CA ARG A 61 -8.45 4.31 -9.84
C ARG A 61 -9.38 5.22 -10.63
N GLU A 62 -10.52 5.57 -10.05
CA GLU A 62 -11.50 6.49 -10.65
C GLU A 62 -10.89 7.87 -10.94
N MET A 63 -10.04 8.37 -10.03
CA MET A 63 -9.34 9.64 -10.19
C MET A 63 -8.32 9.61 -11.34
N LEU A 64 -7.55 8.54 -11.45
CA LEU A 64 -6.56 8.37 -12.53
C LEU A 64 -7.23 8.15 -13.89
N ASP A 65 -8.35 7.46 -13.94
CA ASP A 65 -9.12 7.26 -15.17
C ASP A 65 -9.76 8.58 -15.66
N ALA A 66 -10.16 9.45 -14.74
CA ALA A 66 -10.74 10.75 -15.09
C ALA A 66 -9.71 11.74 -15.66
N GLU A 67 -8.45 11.60 -15.32
CA GLU A 67 -7.36 12.41 -15.88
C GLU A 67 -6.78 11.87 -17.19
N GLU A 68 -7.39 10.84 -17.77
CA GLU A 68 -6.89 10.14 -18.97
C GLU A 68 -5.44 9.65 -18.83
N GLU A 69 -4.91 9.64 -17.63
CA GLU A 69 -3.56 9.16 -17.36
C GLU A 69 -3.48 7.63 -17.32
N THR A 70 -3.64 7.04 -18.47
CA THR A 70 -3.25 5.64 -18.69
C THR A 70 -1.74 5.56 -18.89
N CYS A 71 -0.98 5.65 -17.77
CA CYS A 71 0.44 5.40 -17.89
C CYS A 71 0.68 3.89 -18.11
N PRO A 72 1.26 3.47 -19.24
CA PRO A 72 1.59 2.07 -19.50
C PRO A 72 2.74 1.56 -18.63
N CYS A 73 3.42 2.45 -17.92
CA CYS A 73 4.68 2.15 -17.23
C CYS A 73 4.53 1.47 -15.87
N GLY A 74 3.39 1.58 -15.21
CA GLY A 74 3.12 0.89 -13.95
C GLY A 74 3.02 1.78 -12.71
N TYR A 75 2.57 1.17 -11.63
CA TYR A 75 2.25 1.82 -10.38
C TYR A 75 3.15 1.31 -9.26
N LEU A 76 3.79 2.21 -8.54
CA LEU A 76 4.55 1.88 -7.33
C LEU A 76 3.60 1.99 -6.12
N LEU A 77 3.22 0.86 -5.54
CA LEU A 77 2.40 0.82 -4.34
C LEU A 77 3.30 0.88 -3.10
N VAL A 78 3.31 2.01 -2.42
CA VAL A 78 4.12 2.25 -1.22
C VAL A 78 3.21 2.18 0.00
N THR A 79 3.46 1.24 0.90
CA THR A 79 2.77 1.11 2.19
C THR A 79 3.62 0.31 3.17
N SER A 80 3.21 0.25 4.44
CA SER A 80 3.90 -0.54 5.46
C SER A 80 4.00 -2.01 5.08
N ALA A 81 5.13 -2.63 5.37
CA ALA A 81 5.41 -4.03 5.02
C ALA A 81 4.35 -5.00 5.56
N TRP A 82 3.86 -4.75 6.76
CA TRP A 82 2.80 -5.55 7.39
C TRP A 82 1.44 -5.41 6.69
N HIS A 83 1.15 -4.24 6.08
CA HIS A 83 -0.08 -3.97 5.35
C HIS A 83 0.00 -4.33 3.86
N MET A 84 1.20 -4.54 3.32
CA MET A 84 1.45 -4.75 1.91
C MET A 84 0.66 -5.93 1.30
N PRO A 85 0.55 -7.12 1.95
CA PRO A 85 -0.19 -8.23 1.36
C PRO A 85 -1.64 -7.86 1.05
N ARG A 86 -2.35 -7.26 2.00
CA ARG A 86 -3.74 -6.83 1.82
C ARG A 86 -3.87 -5.74 0.75
N SER A 87 -2.97 -4.77 0.76
CA SER A 87 -2.97 -3.68 -0.22
C SER A 87 -2.75 -4.18 -1.64
N VAL A 88 -1.79 -5.07 -1.86
CA VAL A 88 -1.53 -5.64 -3.21
C VAL A 88 -2.76 -6.35 -3.76
N GLY A 89 -3.39 -7.23 -2.99
CA GLY A 89 -4.58 -7.95 -3.46
C GLY A 89 -5.75 -7.02 -3.79
N VAL A 90 -5.96 -6.00 -2.96
CA VAL A 90 -7.02 -5.01 -3.17
C VAL A 90 -6.75 -4.13 -4.40
N PHE A 91 -5.54 -3.65 -4.58
CA PHE A 91 -5.18 -2.82 -5.74
C PHE A 91 -5.22 -3.61 -7.05
N ARG A 92 -4.82 -4.89 -7.04
CA ARG A 92 -5.01 -5.79 -8.19
C ARG A 92 -6.46 -5.92 -8.55
N GLN A 93 -7.30 -6.22 -7.58
CA GLN A 93 -8.75 -6.36 -7.79
C GLN A 93 -9.41 -5.05 -8.27
N ALA A 94 -8.86 -3.89 -7.90
CA ALA A 94 -9.29 -2.59 -8.38
C ALA A 94 -8.74 -2.22 -9.79
N GLY A 95 -8.00 -3.13 -10.46
CA GLY A 95 -7.56 -2.95 -11.84
C GLY A 95 -6.22 -2.24 -12.02
N PHE A 96 -5.37 -2.19 -10.99
CA PHE A 96 -4.00 -1.65 -11.10
C PHE A 96 -3.01 -2.64 -11.74
N GLU A 97 -3.42 -3.88 -11.95
CA GLU A 97 -2.62 -4.90 -12.64
C GLU A 97 -3.48 -5.59 -13.70
N GLY A 98 -2.91 -5.81 -14.90
CA GLY A 98 -3.56 -6.48 -16.03
C GLY A 98 -3.36 -5.70 -17.34
N GLY A 99 -3.30 -6.43 -18.46
CA GLY A 99 -2.93 -5.84 -19.74
C GLY A 99 -1.50 -5.27 -19.69
N GLU A 100 -1.35 -4.01 -20.01
CA GLU A 100 -0.08 -3.28 -19.95
C GLU A 100 0.25 -2.73 -18.57
N ARG A 101 -0.70 -2.72 -17.64
CA ARG A 101 -0.56 -2.19 -16.28
C ARG A 101 0.25 -3.15 -15.41
N ARG A 102 1.18 -2.58 -14.64
CA ARG A 102 2.01 -3.32 -13.69
C ARG A 102 1.96 -2.67 -12.31
N LEU A 103 1.69 -3.47 -11.28
CA LEU A 103 1.73 -3.05 -9.89
C LEU A 103 3.03 -3.52 -9.24
N PHE A 104 3.83 -2.59 -8.75
CA PHE A 104 5.11 -2.86 -8.09
C PHE A 104 4.98 -2.56 -6.59
N PRO A 105 4.93 -3.58 -5.73
CA PRO A 105 4.91 -3.37 -4.29
C PRO A 105 6.26 -2.84 -3.80
N VAL A 106 6.21 -1.77 -3.01
CA VAL A 106 7.37 -1.12 -2.38
C VAL A 106 7.10 -1.04 -0.87
N PRO A 107 7.35 -2.14 -0.13
CA PRO A 107 7.13 -2.17 1.30
C PRO A 107 8.11 -1.24 2.02
N VAL A 108 7.58 -0.48 2.99
CA VAL A 108 8.31 0.39 3.91
C VAL A 108 7.87 0.07 5.34
N ASP A 109 8.41 0.77 6.33
CA ASP A 109 8.02 0.59 7.75
C ASP A 109 8.05 -0.89 8.18
N TYR A 110 9.22 -1.51 8.04
CA TYR A 110 9.46 -2.88 8.51
C TYR A 110 9.53 -2.89 10.04
N ARG A 111 8.64 -3.63 10.68
CA ARG A 111 8.61 -3.78 12.13
C ARG A 111 9.41 -4.98 12.64
N THR A 112 9.83 -5.86 11.76
CA THR A 112 10.65 -7.04 12.07
C THR A 112 11.76 -7.19 11.03
N ARG A 113 12.82 -7.91 11.41
CA ARG A 113 13.92 -8.29 10.51
C ARG A 113 13.61 -9.56 9.72
N GLY A 114 12.40 -10.09 9.88
CA GLY A 114 11.95 -11.32 9.23
C GLY A 114 12.08 -12.57 10.10
N VAL A 115 12.33 -13.72 9.47
CA VAL A 115 12.34 -15.03 10.14
C VAL A 115 13.19 -15.09 11.41
N PRO A 116 14.37 -14.47 11.51
CA PRO A 116 15.15 -14.49 12.77
C PRO A 116 14.40 -13.93 13.97
N ASP A 117 13.55 -12.93 13.77
CA ASP A 117 12.80 -12.31 14.87
C ASP A 117 11.63 -13.16 15.34
N ALA A 118 11.16 -14.12 14.53
CA ALA A 118 10.07 -15.01 14.90
C ALA A 118 10.43 -15.92 16.12
N TRP A 119 11.72 -16.13 16.36
CA TRP A 119 12.25 -16.94 17.43
C TRP A 119 12.97 -16.12 18.52
N SER A 120 13.02 -14.79 18.34
CA SER A 120 13.63 -13.89 19.33
C SER A 120 12.58 -13.50 20.37
N PRO A 121 12.85 -13.67 21.67
CA PRO A 121 11.94 -13.19 22.70
C PRO A 121 11.85 -11.65 22.62
N TYR A 122 10.65 -11.13 22.70
CA TYR A 122 10.43 -9.69 22.83
C TYR A 122 10.98 -9.22 24.17
N ALA A 123 11.66 -8.07 24.18
CA ALA A 123 12.19 -7.50 25.41
C ALA A 123 11.07 -7.13 26.40
N TRP A 124 9.89 -6.79 25.87
CA TRP A 124 8.74 -6.40 26.67
C TRP A 124 7.46 -7.08 26.15
N LEU A 125 6.62 -7.52 27.08
CA LEU A 125 5.35 -8.19 26.78
C LEU A 125 4.42 -7.34 25.89
N HIS A 126 4.38 -6.03 26.11
CA HIS A 126 3.53 -5.13 25.33
C HIS A 126 3.93 -5.05 23.85
N GLU A 127 5.22 -5.15 23.52
CA GLU A 127 5.70 -5.18 22.13
C GLU A 127 5.20 -6.42 21.38
N GLY A 128 5.26 -7.57 22.03
CA GLY A 128 4.74 -8.82 21.48
C GLY A 128 3.22 -8.79 21.28
N LEU A 129 2.49 -8.20 22.22
CA LEU A 129 1.03 -8.05 22.13
C LEU A 129 0.64 -7.08 21.03
N GLU A 130 1.32 -5.95 20.89
CA GLU A 130 1.06 -4.97 19.81
C GLU A 130 1.26 -5.59 18.42
N GLN A 131 2.34 -6.35 18.24
CA GLN A 131 2.61 -7.02 16.97
C GLN A 131 1.61 -8.13 16.67
N THR A 132 1.19 -8.87 17.70
CA THR A 132 0.17 -9.91 17.56
C THR A 132 -1.18 -9.30 17.17
N ASP A 133 -1.59 -8.20 17.82
CA ASP A 133 -2.83 -7.50 17.51
C ASP A 133 -2.82 -6.96 16.08
N LEU A 134 -1.69 -6.38 15.65
CA LEU A 134 -1.51 -5.89 14.29
C LEU A 134 -1.61 -7.02 13.26
N ALA A 135 -0.92 -8.13 13.49
CA ALA A 135 -0.97 -9.30 12.62
C ALA A 135 -2.39 -9.87 12.55
N PHE A 136 -3.05 -10.01 13.69
CA PHE A 136 -4.42 -10.50 13.75
C PHE A 136 -5.40 -9.61 12.97
N LYS A 137 -5.32 -8.30 13.12
CA LYS A 137 -6.14 -7.35 12.37
C LYS A 137 -5.94 -7.47 10.86
N GLU A 138 -4.69 -7.63 10.41
CA GLU A 138 -4.42 -7.80 8.98
C GLU A 138 -4.93 -9.15 8.45
N TRP A 139 -4.81 -10.22 9.21
CA TRP A 139 -5.34 -11.53 8.83
C TRP A 139 -6.87 -11.53 8.75
N VAL A 140 -7.53 -10.95 9.74
CA VAL A 140 -9.00 -10.81 9.72
C VAL A 140 -9.43 -9.92 8.55
N GLY A 141 -8.71 -8.83 8.30
CA GLY A 141 -8.96 -7.95 7.16
C GLY A 141 -8.79 -8.65 5.81
N LEU A 142 -7.71 -9.46 5.65
CA LEU A 142 -7.49 -10.27 4.45
C LEU A 142 -8.62 -11.27 4.23
N LEU A 143 -8.99 -12.01 5.26
CA LEU A 143 -10.09 -12.98 5.19
C LEU A 143 -11.42 -12.31 4.81
N ALA A 144 -11.76 -11.21 5.45
CA ALA A 144 -12.99 -10.46 5.17
C ALA A 144 -13.01 -9.93 3.72
N TYR A 145 -11.89 -9.44 3.21
CA TYR A 145 -11.78 -8.96 1.84
C TYR A 145 -11.81 -10.09 0.81
N TRP A 146 -11.22 -11.23 1.13
CA TRP A 146 -11.29 -12.41 0.30
C TRP A 146 -12.73 -12.96 0.21
N LEU A 147 -13.41 -13.12 1.33
CA LEU A 147 -14.80 -13.56 1.38
C LEU A 147 -15.75 -12.59 0.66
N SER A 148 -15.46 -11.29 0.67
CA SER A 148 -16.24 -10.26 -0.02
C SER A 148 -15.84 -10.02 -1.47
N GLY A 149 -14.91 -10.80 -2.03
CA GLY A 149 -14.42 -10.66 -3.40
C GLY A 149 -13.62 -9.39 -3.69
N ARG A 150 -13.10 -8.72 -2.64
CA ARG A 150 -12.33 -7.48 -2.73
C ARG A 150 -10.81 -7.67 -2.82
N THR A 151 -10.36 -8.90 -2.82
CA THR A 151 -8.96 -9.30 -3.09
C THR A 151 -8.95 -10.55 -3.95
N ASP A 152 -7.94 -10.68 -4.78
CA ASP A 152 -7.76 -11.81 -5.71
C ASP A 152 -7.27 -13.09 -5.02
N ALA A 153 -6.70 -12.99 -3.84
CA ALA A 153 -6.14 -14.11 -3.10
C ALA A 153 -6.14 -13.88 -1.59
N LEU A 154 -6.23 -14.98 -0.84
CA LEU A 154 -6.08 -14.94 0.63
C LEU A 154 -4.64 -14.60 1.07
N TRP A 155 -3.65 -14.84 0.20
CA TRP A 155 -2.24 -14.48 0.41
C TRP A 155 -1.68 -13.79 -0.83
N PRO A 156 -2.05 -12.52 -1.09
CA PRO A 156 -1.53 -11.76 -2.21
C PRO A 156 -0.02 -11.53 -2.07
N GLY A 157 0.73 -11.68 -3.15
CA GLY A 157 2.18 -11.47 -3.15
C GLY A 157 3.04 -12.75 -3.15
N ALA A 158 2.58 -13.85 -2.59
CA ALA A 158 3.32 -15.11 -2.60
C ALA A 158 3.59 -15.65 -4.02
N ARG A 159 2.70 -15.39 -4.97
CA ARG A 159 2.82 -15.82 -6.37
C ARG A 159 3.95 -15.12 -7.11
N GLU A 160 4.16 -13.83 -6.85
CA GLU A 160 5.21 -13.06 -7.53
C GLU A 160 6.61 -13.41 -7.06
N ALA A 161 6.78 -13.62 -5.75
CA ALA A 161 8.06 -14.10 -5.20
C ALA A 161 8.43 -15.43 -5.81
N ARG A 162 7.46 -16.35 -5.96
CA ARG A 162 7.65 -17.65 -6.57
C ARG A 162 7.97 -17.57 -8.06
N GLN A 163 7.24 -16.77 -8.83
CA GLN A 163 7.50 -16.58 -10.26
C GLN A 163 8.83 -15.88 -10.54
N ARG A 164 9.25 -14.94 -9.69
CA ARG A 164 10.58 -14.31 -9.80
C ARG A 164 11.69 -15.32 -9.50
N ALA A 165 11.53 -16.15 -8.47
CA ALA A 165 12.47 -17.22 -8.15
C ALA A 165 12.56 -18.23 -9.31
N GLU A 166 11.43 -18.66 -9.87
CA GLU A 166 11.40 -19.58 -11.01
C GLU A 166 12.04 -19.00 -12.29
N ARG A 167 11.86 -17.69 -12.55
CA ARG A 167 12.52 -17.00 -13.67
C ARG A 167 14.03 -16.79 -13.45
N ALA A 168 14.46 -16.62 -12.19
CA ALA A 168 15.88 -16.49 -11.86
C ALA A 168 16.65 -17.81 -12.00
N VAL A 169 15.98 -18.95 -11.75
CA VAL A 169 16.56 -20.29 -11.92
C VAL A 169 16.63 -20.73 -13.38
N LYS A 170 15.82 -20.12 -14.27
CA LYS A 170 15.80 -20.45 -15.71
C LYS A 170 16.76 -19.60 -16.56
N LYS A 171 17.52 -18.69 -15.96
CA LYS A 171 18.62 -17.94 -16.57
C LYS A 171 19.96 -18.46 -16.07
#